data_f179ac0a07dee7f781ada3d53b7977e4
#
_entry.id   f179ac0a07dee7f781ada3d53b7977e4
#
_cell.length_a   1.000
_cell.length_b   1.000
_cell.length_c   1.000
_cell.angle_alpha   90.00
_cell.angle_beta   90.00
_cell.angle_gamma   90.00
#
_symmetry.space_group_name_H-M   'P 1'
#
loop_
_entity.id
_entity.type
_entity.pdbx_description
1 polymer ?
#
loop_
_entity_poly.entity_id
_entity_poly.type
_entity_poly.pdbx_seq_one_letter_code
_entity_poly.pdbx_strand_id
1 'polypeptide(L)'
;MPGLIQKSGYIKPGNGGGHYAEYIATREGVELIEAPSPSHDGGGYLEYMAQRPRSHGLFSAEGPADLEKTMAEINGHTGPVWTFVYSLKREDAHRLGYENSESWRKLLLAHQTELAQAMKISPSSFRWRAAFHDEKHHPHIHMMVWSADPKQGYLTEKGIEKMRSQLSNEIFRDELLSLYQQKDLSYSQVRDAATEAMGRLIREMETGLCHSPVIAEQMETLAGMLEGHKGKKVYSYLKKPVKVQVDAIVDELAKVLEVAECYEQWNQLRDELERYYKDSPREHLPLSQQKEFKVIKNMVIQEAERLRLGTFTFEDARMRDEVDEDQDAVYYAWNSDWQMAEAYQSAKEILEEYENPESEKAEQMRVMEQLWQRGFPLAAYQLGKCWRDGRGVLPDDEQAELWFRRAADAGYDFAQYALGKLLQSQKRTEEAVSWHGKAA
;
A
#
# COMPACT_ATOMS: atom_id res chain seq x y z
N MET A 1 -7.45 -2.20 -20.91
CA MET A 1 -6.87 -1.79 -19.62
C MET A 1 -7.82 -2.26 -18.55
N PRO A 2 -7.42 -3.16 -17.66
CA PRO A 2 -8.24 -3.52 -16.52
C PRO A 2 -8.32 -2.34 -15.57
N GLY A 3 -9.41 -2.17 -14.86
CA GLY A 3 -9.54 -1.14 -13.85
C GLY A 3 -10.98 -0.79 -13.53
N LEU A 4 -11.21 -0.39 -12.28
CA LEU A 4 -12.48 0.13 -11.83
C LEU A 4 -12.57 1.63 -12.17
N ILE A 5 -13.51 1.98 -13.04
CA ILE A 5 -13.81 3.39 -13.32
C ILE A 5 -14.74 3.88 -12.22
N GLN A 6 -14.35 4.97 -11.55
CA GLN A 6 -15.17 5.65 -10.55
C GLN A 6 -15.43 7.08 -10.98
N LYS A 7 -16.71 7.48 -10.99
CA LYS A 7 -17.12 8.88 -11.09
C LYS A 7 -17.89 9.25 -9.84
N SER A 8 -17.62 10.41 -9.26
CA SER A 8 -18.29 10.91 -8.09
C SER A 8 -19.02 12.22 -8.38
N GLY A 9 -20.17 12.41 -7.76
CA GLY A 9 -20.98 13.62 -7.84
C GLY A 9 -21.59 13.97 -6.49
N TYR A 10 -22.18 15.15 -6.42
CA TYR A 10 -22.79 15.66 -5.20
C TYR A 10 -24.13 16.32 -5.52
N ILE A 11 -25.17 15.95 -4.79
CA ILE A 11 -26.50 16.56 -4.87
C ILE A 11 -26.68 17.47 -3.66
N LYS A 12 -26.91 18.74 -3.92
CA LYS A 12 -27.21 19.70 -2.84
C LYS A 12 -28.57 19.42 -2.22
N PRO A 13 -28.74 19.61 -0.91
CA PRO A 13 -30.05 19.49 -0.25
C PRO A 13 -31.12 20.32 -0.98
N GLY A 14 -32.30 19.72 -1.17
CA GLY A 14 -33.41 20.37 -1.87
C GLY A 14 -33.35 20.35 -3.41
N ASN A 15 -32.30 19.82 -4.05
CA ASN A 15 -32.11 19.82 -5.51
C ASN A 15 -32.52 18.51 -6.19
N GLY A 16 -33.62 17.87 -5.80
CA GLY A 16 -34.18 16.76 -6.57
C GLY A 16 -33.47 15.43 -6.42
N GLY A 17 -32.86 15.12 -5.27
CA GLY A 17 -32.22 13.85 -5.00
C GLY A 17 -33.15 12.64 -5.16
N GLY A 18 -34.46 12.79 -4.85
CA GLY A 18 -35.46 11.78 -5.12
C GLY A 18 -35.66 11.49 -6.61
N HIS A 19 -35.66 12.51 -7.49
CA HIS A 19 -35.72 12.33 -8.93
C HIS A 19 -34.47 11.60 -9.49
N TYR A 20 -33.30 11.83 -8.89
CA TYR A 20 -32.11 11.07 -9.27
C TYR A 20 -32.24 9.59 -8.87
N ALA A 21 -32.81 9.30 -7.70
CA ALA A 21 -33.08 7.91 -7.30
C ALA A 21 -34.06 7.22 -8.26
N GLU A 22 -35.14 7.92 -8.66
CA GLU A 22 -36.08 7.43 -9.67
C GLU A 22 -35.40 7.18 -11.02
N TYR A 23 -34.60 8.14 -11.48
CA TYR A 23 -33.87 8.03 -12.75
C TYR A 23 -32.95 6.80 -12.79
N ILE A 24 -32.12 6.58 -11.77
CA ILE A 24 -31.20 5.43 -11.75
C ILE A 24 -31.90 4.09 -11.57
N ALA A 25 -33.08 4.08 -10.95
CA ALA A 25 -33.86 2.87 -10.69
C ALA A 25 -34.69 2.41 -11.90
N THR A 26 -35.01 3.31 -12.84
CA THR A 26 -36.01 3.05 -13.90
C THR A 26 -35.50 3.30 -15.31
N ARG A 27 -34.26 3.81 -15.50
CA ARG A 27 -33.75 4.08 -16.85
C ARG A 27 -33.48 2.78 -17.65
N GLU A 28 -33.39 2.92 -18.96
CA GLU A 28 -33.06 1.81 -19.87
C GLU A 28 -31.68 1.19 -19.46
N GLY A 29 -31.62 -0.16 -19.53
CA GLY A 29 -30.42 -0.93 -19.14
C GLY A 29 -30.34 -1.29 -17.66
N VAL A 30 -31.25 -0.84 -16.80
CA VAL A 30 -31.28 -1.24 -15.39
C VAL A 30 -31.72 -2.71 -15.25
N GLU A 31 -31.00 -3.47 -14.41
CA GLU A 31 -31.43 -4.80 -14.00
C GLU A 31 -32.63 -4.68 -13.05
N LEU A 32 -33.76 -5.25 -13.44
CA LEU A 32 -34.96 -5.25 -12.63
C LEU A 32 -34.87 -6.33 -11.55
N ILE A 33 -34.97 -5.92 -10.28
CA ILE A 33 -34.91 -6.85 -9.15
C ILE A 33 -36.33 -7.26 -8.77
N GLU A 34 -36.58 -8.56 -8.83
CA GLU A 34 -37.88 -9.10 -8.40
C GLU A 34 -38.01 -9.08 -6.88
N ALA A 35 -39.03 -8.42 -6.36
CA ALA A 35 -39.43 -8.59 -4.97
C ALA A 35 -39.89 -10.04 -4.77
N PRO A 36 -39.60 -10.70 -3.61
CA PRO A 36 -40.08 -12.05 -3.35
C PRO A 36 -41.61 -12.08 -3.45
N SER A 37 -42.12 -12.87 -4.37
CA SER A 37 -43.56 -13.03 -4.58
C SER A 37 -44.19 -13.70 -3.36
N PRO A 38 -45.31 -13.20 -2.80
CA PRO A 38 -46.12 -14.01 -1.92
C PRO A 38 -46.61 -15.23 -2.71
N SER A 39 -46.49 -16.41 -2.12
CA SER A 39 -46.96 -17.67 -2.70
C SER A 39 -48.44 -17.58 -3.04
N HIS A 40 -48.79 -17.58 -4.34
CA HIS A 40 -50.19 -17.70 -4.79
C HIS A 40 -50.32 -18.56 -6.03
N ASP A 41 -51.36 -19.32 -6.04
CA ASP A 41 -51.78 -20.29 -7.03
C ASP A 41 -51.80 -19.78 -8.49
N GLY A 42 -51.50 -20.67 -9.44
CA GLY A 42 -51.12 -20.47 -10.81
C GLY A 42 -52.12 -19.82 -11.80
N GLY A 43 -53.11 -18.99 -11.35
CA GLY A 43 -54.03 -18.27 -12.22
C GLY A 43 -53.79 -16.77 -12.37
N GLY A 44 -53.11 -16.15 -11.42
CA GLY A 44 -52.90 -14.70 -11.38
C GLY A 44 -51.57 -14.20 -11.95
N TYR A 45 -50.72 -15.08 -12.48
CA TYR A 45 -49.35 -14.72 -12.87
C TYR A 45 -49.29 -13.74 -14.06
N LEU A 46 -50.14 -13.90 -15.06
CA LEU A 46 -50.16 -12.98 -16.21
C LEU A 46 -50.84 -11.63 -15.87
N GLU A 47 -51.86 -11.65 -15.03
CA GLU A 47 -52.55 -10.43 -14.54
C GLU A 47 -51.64 -9.67 -13.56
N TYR A 48 -50.90 -10.38 -12.73
CA TYR A 48 -49.86 -9.84 -11.83
C TYR A 48 -48.70 -9.19 -12.60
N MET A 49 -48.24 -9.80 -13.72
CA MET A 49 -47.20 -9.21 -14.57
C MET A 49 -47.67 -7.94 -15.30
N ALA A 50 -48.95 -7.84 -15.67
CA ALA A 50 -49.55 -6.68 -16.33
C ALA A 50 -49.86 -5.53 -15.37
N GLN A 51 -50.05 -5.79 -14.07
CA GLN A 51 -50.47 -4.83 -13.05
C GLN A 51 -49.35 -4.48 -12.07
N ARG A 52 -48.11 -4.95 -12.24
CA ARG A 52 -47.01 -4.61 -11.36
C ARG A 52 -46.79 -3.09 -11.30
N PRO A 53 -47.08 -2.43 -10.16
CA PRO A 53 -46.66 -1.06 -10.01
C PRO A 53 -45.13 -1.06 -9.90
N ARG A 54 -44.47 -0.72 -11.01
CA ARG A 54 -43.08 -0.29 -11.06
C ARG A 54 -42.03 -1.30 -10.56
N SER A 55 -41.74 -2.33 -11.34
CA SER A 55 -40.44 -3.03 -11.17
C SER A 55 -39.33 -2.02 -11.38
N HIS A 56 -38.42 -1.93 -10.40
CA HIS A 56 -37.27 -1.04 -10.42
C HIS A 56 -36.02 -1.80 -9.97
N GLY A 57 -34.86 -1.33 -10.40
CA GLY A 57 -33.57 -1.97 -10.12
C GLY A 57 -32.88 -1.47 -8.83
N LEU A 58 -33.60 -0.79 -7.94
CA LEU A 58 -32.97 -0.21 -6.73
C LEU A 58 -32.76 -1.27 -5.65
N PHE A 59 -31.54 -1.34 -5.09
CA PHE A 59 -31.19 -2.23 -3.99
C PHE A 59 -30.36 -1.54 -2.89
N SER A 60 -30.31 -2.17 -1.74
CA SER A 60 -29.60 -1.74 -0.54
C SER A 60 -28.78 -2.88 0.08
N ALA A 61 -28.28 -2.68 1.26
CA ALA A 61 -27.62 -3.73 2.06
C ALA A 61 -28.56 -4.91 2.34
N GLU A 62 -29.85 -4.64 2.58
CA GLU A 62 -30.87 -5.62 2.92
C GLU A 62 -31.45 -6.35 1.69
N GLY A 63 -31.13 -5.91 0.47
CA GLY A 63 -31.67 -6.42 -0.79
C GLY A 63 -32.47 -5.37 -1.55
N PRO A 64 -33.58 -5.75 -2.22
CA PRO A 64 -34.42 -4.81 -2.96
C PRO A 64 -34.88 -3.65 -2.07
N ALA A 65 -34.77 -2.43 -2.59
CA ALA A 65 -35.14 -1.22 -1.84
C ALA A 65 -36.44 -0.63 -2.36
N ASP A 66 -37.25 -0.07 -1.47
CA ASP A 66 -38.46 0.65 -1.83
C ASP A 66 -38.12 2.02 -2.43
N LEU A 67 -38.53 2.23 -3.68
CA LEU A 67 -38.22 3.45 -4.42
C LEU A 67 -38.92 4.68 -3.84
N GLU A 68 -40.22 4.57 -3.54
CA GLU A 68 -41.02 5.70 -3.03
C GLU A 68 -40.53 6.14 -1.65
N LYS A 69 -40.21 5.15 -0.79
CA LYS A 69 -39.62 5.40 0.53
C LYS A 69 -38.24 6.04 0.39
N THR A 70 -37.39 5.55 -0.52
CA THR A 70 -36.06 6.11 -0.78
C THR A 70 -36.16 7.55 -1.29
N MET A 71 -37.06 7.83 -2.22
CA MET A 71 -37.30 9.18 -2.74
C MET A 71 -37.75 10.14 -1.62
N ALA A 72 -38.68 9.71 -0.76
CA ALA A 72 -39.15 10.50 0.35
C ALA A 72 -38.02 10.77 1.38
N GLU A 73 -37.22 9.77 1.70
CA GLU A 73 -36.07 9.88 2.63
C GLU A 73 -35.04 10.90 2.09
N ILE A 74 -34.67 10.80 0.81
CA ILE A 74 -33.66 11.67 0.21
C ILE A 74 -34.19 13.10 0.03
N ASN A 75 -35.45 13.29 -0.35
CA ASN A 75 -36.06 14.61 -0.49
C ASN A 75 -36.19 15.34 0.86
N GLY A 76 -36.40 14.61 1.93
CA GLY A 76 -36.40 15.14 3.28
C GLY A 76 -35.01 15.35 3.91
N HIS A 77 -33.96 14.86 3.25
CA HIS A 77 -32.60 14.92 3.79
C HIS A 77 -31.99 16.32 3.65
N THR A 78 -31.42 16.85 4.72
CA THR A 78 -30.81 18.19 4.77
C THR A 78 -29.28 18.18 4.69
N GLY A 79 -28.65 17.01 4.74
CA GLY A 79 -27.21 16.81 4.61
C GLY A 79 -26.76 16.52 3.18
N PRO A 80 -25.47 16.25 2.97
CA PRO A 80 -24.93 15.91 1.66
C PRO A 80 -25.41 14.53 1.18
N VAL A 81 -25.80 14.45 -0.10
CA VAL A 81 -26.06 13.20 -0.81
C VAL A 81 -25.00 13.05 -1.90
N TRP A 82 -24.17 12.03 -1.79
CA TRP A 82 -23.13 11.73 -2.76
C TRP A 82 -23.61 10.70 -3.78
N THR A 83 -23.17 10.86 -5.00
CA THR A 83 -23.44 9.92 -6.09
C THR A 83 -22.15 9.35 -6.64
N PHE A 84 -22.14 8.05 -6.89
CA PHE A 84 -21.02 7.34 -7.50
C PHE A 84 -21.50 6.53 -8.68
N VAL A 85 -20.63 6.41 -9.69
CA VAL A 85 -20.77 5.42 -10.75
C VAL A 85 -19.51 4.56 -10.70
N TYR A 86 -19.69 3.28 -10.43
CA TYR A 86 -18.64 2.28 -10.51
C TYR A 86 -18.87 1.42 -11.74
N SER A 87 -17.89 1.37 -12.63
CA SER A 87 -18.01 0.67 -13.90
C SER A 87 -16.79 -0.21 -14.16
N LEU A 88 -17.04 -1.38 -14.74
CA LEU A 88 -16.03 -2.28 -15.28
C LEU A 88 -16.18 -2.38 -16.79
N LYS A 89 -15.12 -2.77 -17.48
CA LYS A 89 -15.25 -3.24 -18.85
C LYS A 89 -16.05 -4.54 -18.88
N ARG A 90 -16.78 -4.77 -19.96
CA ARG A 90 -17.60 -5.99 -20.13
C ARG A 90 -16.78 -7.28 -19.91
N GLU A 91 -15.59 -7.33 -20.48
CA GLU A 91 -14.69 -8.49 -20.37
C GLU A 91 -14.30 -8.76 -18.91
N ASP A 92 -13.94 -7.70 -18.15
CA ASP A 92 -13.58 -7.81 -16.73
C ASP A 92 -14.80 -8.17 -15.88
N ALA A 93 -15.96 -7.54 -16.13
CA ALA A 93 -17.20 -7.85 -15.42
C ALA A 93 -17.60 -9.31 -15.59
N HIS A 94 -17.52 -9.85 -16.84
CA HIS A 94 -17.80 -11.25 -17.13
C HIS A 94 -16.83 -12.19 -16.42
N ARG A 95 -15.54 -11.94 -16.57
CA ARG A 95 -14.48 -12.78 -15.99
C ARG A 95 -14.50 -12.80 -14.48
N LEU A 96 -14.84 -11.68 -13.85
CA LEU A 96 -14.81 -11.48 -12.38
C LEU A 96 -16.20 -11.67 -11.74
N GLY A 97 -17.24 -11.95 -12.53
CA GLY A 97 -18.57 -12.24 -12.03
C GLY A 97 -19.39 -11.02 -11.57
N TYR A 98 -19.09 -9.83 -12.08
CA TYR A 98 -19.80 -8.58 -11.76
C TYR A 98 -20.82 -8.17 -12.84
N GLU A 99 -21.56 -9.15 -13.39
CA GLU A 99 -22.57 -8.93 -14.42
C GLU A 99 -24.00 -8.78 -13.89
N ASN A 100 -24.19 -8.69 -12.57
CA ASN A 100 -25.51 -8.60 -11.93
C ASN A 100 -25.46 -7.77 -10.66
N SER A 101 -26.62 -7.30 -10.24
CA SER A 101 -26.81 -6.48 -9.03
C SER A 101 -26.35 -7.17 -7.74
N GLU A 102 -26.52 -8.48 -7.61
CA GLU A 102 -26.22 -9.23 -6.40
C GLU A 102 -24.70 -9.29 -6.13
N SER A 103 -23.87 -9.44 -7.17
CA SER A 103 -22.40 -9.41 -7.02
C SER A 103 -21.92 -8.05 -6.52
N TRP A 104 -22.46 -6.97 -7.09
CA TRP A 104 -22.17 -5.62 -6.64
C TRP A 104 -22.68 -5.34 -5.22
N ARG A 105 -23.89 -5.86 -4.90
CA ARG A 105 -24.44 -5.73 -3.54
C ARG A 105 -23.54 -6.38 -2.49
N LYS A 106 -23.05 -7.59 -2.77
CA LYS A 106 -22.12 -8.31 -1.90
C LYS A 106 -20.82 -7.53 -1.69
N LEU A 107 -20.25 -6.99 -2.76
CA LEU A 107 -19.06 -6.16 -2.71
C LEU A 107 -19.27 -4.93 -1.82
N LEU A 108 -20.33 -4.16 -2.08
CA LEU A 108 -20.64 -2.94 -1.31
C LEU A 108 -20.93 -3.24 0.16
N LEU A 109 -21.62 -4.35 0.44
CA LEU A 109 -21.93 -4.78 1.80
C LEU A 109 -20.67 -5.19 2.56
N ALA A 110 -19.76 -5.93 1.92
CA ALA A 110 -18.49 -6.35 2.52
C ALA A 110 -17.62 -5.15 2.91
N HIS A 111 -17.66 -4.06 2.13
CA HIS A 111 -16.82 -2.88 2.34
C HIS A 111 -17.57 -1.66 2.88
N GLN A 112 -18.81 -1.82 3.36
CA GLN A 112 -19.62 -0.66 3.77
C GLN A 112 -19.01 0.12 4.95
N THR A 113 -18.28 -0.55 5.85
CA THR A 113 -17.61 0.09 6.98
C THR A 113 -16.48 0.99 6.53
N GLU A 114 -15.63 0.50 5.62
CA GLU A 114 -14.51 1.22 5.04
C GLU A 114 -14.98 2.39 4.18
N LEU A 115 -16.05 2.19 3.39
CA LEU A 115 -16.67 3.25 2.61
C LEU A 115 -17.23 4.35 3.52
N ALA A 116 -17.91 3.97 4.61
CA ALA A 116 -18.40 4.90 5.61
C ALA A 116 -17.28 5.73 6.25
N GLN A 117 -16.18 5.08 6.63
CA GLN A 117 -15.00 5.75 7.19
C GLN A 117 -14.36 6.72 6.20
N ALA A 118 -14.19 6.32 4.93
CA ALA A 118 -13.64 7.19 3.89
C ALA A 118 -14.48 8.48 3.70
N MET A 119 -15.79 8.36 3.90
CA MET A 119 -16.77 9.47 3.82
C MET A 119 -16.96 10.21 5.15
N LYS A 120 -16.26 9.84 6.21
CA LYS A 120 -16.43 10.40 7.57
C LYS A 120 -17.87 10.27 8.07
N ILE A 121 -18.50 9.13 7.79
CA ILE A 121 -19.82 8.75 8.30
C ILE A 121 -19.63 7.61 9.30
N SER A 122 -20.33 7.70 10.45
CA SER A 122 -20.34 6.57 11.39
C SER A 122 -21.02 5.36 10.74
N PRO A 123 -20.52 4.12 10.91
CA PRO A 123 -21.10 2.94 10.27
C PRO A 123 -22.59 2.74 10.53
N SER A 124 -23.07 3.08 11.72
CA SER A 124 -24.50 3.02 12.07
C SER A 124 -25.38 4.05 11.34
N SER A 125 -24.78 5.17 10.90
CA SER A 125 -25.48 6.22 10.16
C SER A 125 -25.30 6.13 8.65
N PHE A 126 -24.47 5.22 8.16
CA PHE A 126 -24.19 5.06 6.74
C PHE A 126 -25.40 4.48 6.01
N ARG A 127 -25.88 5.19 5.00
CA ARG A 127 -27.02 4.80 4.16
C ARG A 127 -26.59 4.83 2.72
N TRP A 128 -26.96 3.78 1.98
CA TRP A 128 -26.73 3.74 0.55
C TRP A 128 -27.84 3.02 -0.20
N ARG A 129 -28.01 3.39 -1.46
CA ARG A 129 -28.83 2.73 -2.44
C ARG A 129 -28.07 2.65 -3.74
N ALA A 130 -28.27 1.57 -4.49
CA ALA A 130 -27.64 1.40 -5.80
C ALA A 130 -28.60 0.77 -6.81
N ALA A 131 -28.28 0.96 -8.10
CA ALA A 131 -28.94 0.29 -9.20
C ALA A 131 -27.89 -0.20 -10.20
N PHE A 132 -27.99 -1.43 -10.66
CA PHE A 132 -27.10 -2.02 -11.66
C PHE A 132 -27.68 -1.80 -13.07
N HIS A 133 -26.80 -1.40 -13.98
CA HIS A 133 -27.12 -1.13 -15.38
C HIS A 133 -26.25 -2.02 -16.28
N ASP A 134 -26.91 -2.92 -17.01
CA ASP A 134 -26.27 -3.85 -17.94
C ASP A 134 -26.05 -3.21 -19.32
N GLU A 135 -25.09 -2.28 -19.37
CA GLU A 135 -24.70 -1.63 -20.64
C GLU A 135 -23.71 -2.49 -21.43
N LYS A 136 -23.86 -2.53 -22.76
CA LYS A 136 -23.10 -3.44 -23.65
C LYS A 136 -21.59 -3.42 -23.45
N HIS A 137 -21.00 -2.25 -23.22
CA HIS A 137 -19.54 -2.09 -23.14
C HIS A 137 -19.05 -1.91 -21.70
N HIS A 138 -19.88 -1.34 -20.84
CA HIS A 138 -19.51 -0.93 -19.49
C HIS A 138 -20.64 -1.18 -18.51
N PRO A 139 -20.83 -2.44 -18.06
CA PRO A 139 -21.75 -2.69 -16.95
C PRO A 139 -21.30 -1.89 -15.74
N HIS A 140 -22.26 -1.26 -15.05
CA HIS A 140 -21.95 -0.34 -13.99
C HIS A 140 -23.07 -0.25 -12.97
N ILE A 141 -22.73 0.22 -11.78
CA ILE A 141 -23.73 0.61 -10.79
C ILE A 141 -23.73 2.12 -10.62
N HIS A 142 -24.92 2.68 -10.44
CA HIS A 142 -25.13 3.97 -9.82
C HIS A 142 -25.38 3.75 -8.33
N MET A 143 -24.64 4.45 -7.49
CA MET A 143 -24.78 4.37 -6.04
C MET A 143 -25.02 5.77 -5.46
N MET A 144 -25.97 5.89 -4.58
CA MET A 144 -26.22 7.08 -3.77
C MET A 144 -25.84 6.78 -2.32
N VAL A 145 -25.19 7.73 -1.66
CA VAL A 145 -24.74 7.61 -0.27
C VAL A 145 -25.06 8.85 0.50
N TRP A 146 -25.62 8.68 1.70
CA TRP A 146 -25.85 9.76 2.66
C TRP A 146 -25.72 9.24 4.10
N SER A 147 -25.67 10.15 5.04
CA SER A 147 -25.68 9.80 6.46
C SER A 147 -27.07 10.00 7.06
N ALA A 148 -27.51 9.12 7.97
CA ALA A 148 -28.70 9.38 8.80
C ALA A 148 -28.53 10.63 9.69
N ASP A 149 -27.29 11.02 10.02
CA ASP A 149 -26.95 12.30 10.65
C ASP A 149 -26.54 13.32 9.56
N PRO A 150 -27.35 14.38 9.30
CA PRO A 150 -27.05 15.34 8.24
C PRO A 150 -25.73 16.12 8.41
N LYS A 151 -25.13 16.07 9.59
CA LYS A 151 -23.86 16.74 9.89
C LYS A 151 -22.62 15.94 9.46
N GLN A 152 -22.80 14.70 9.07
CA GLN A 152 -21.75 13.80 8.59
C GLN A 152 -21.73 13.74 7.05
N GLY A 153 -20.72 13.09 6.48
CA GLY A 153 -20.65 12.86 5.04
C GLY A 153 -19.75 13.86 4.30
N TYR A 154 -18.64 14.27 4.91
CA TYR A 154 -17.65 15.12 4.26
C TYR A 154 -16.61 14.26 3.53
N LEU A 155 -16.75 14.19 2.22
CA LEU A 155 -15.85 13.43 1.35
C LEU A 155 -14.75 14.34 0.79
N THR A 156 -13.51 13.87 0.82
CA THR A 156 -12.34 14.50 0.24
C THR A 156 -11.86 13.73 -0.99
N GLU A 157 -11.00 14.35 -1.82
CA GLU A 157 -10.37 13.65 -2.96
C GLU A 157 -9.64 12.38 -2.51
N LYS A 158 -8.87 12.45 -1.41
CA LYS A 158 -8.23 11.27 -0.80
C LYS A 158 -9.25 10.20 -0.36
N GLY A 159 -10.41 10.62 0.14
CA GLY A 159 -11.50 9.69 0.47
C GLY A 159 -12.05 8.99 -0.77
N ILE A 160 -12.23 9.72 -1.87
CA ILE A 160 -12.67 9.16 -3.16
C ILE A 160 -11.64 8.14 -3.69
N GLU A 161 -10.36 8.48 -3.67
CA GLU A 161 -9.27 7.57 -4.07
C GLU A 161 -9.22 6.32 -3.19
N LYS A 162 -9.40 6.47 -1.87
CA LYS A 162 -9.44 5.35 -0.92
C LYS A 162 -10.60 4.40 -1.23
N MET A 163 -11.82 4.92 -1.47
CA MET A 163 -12.97 4.11 -1.84
C MET A 163 -12.70 3.31 -3.13
N ARG A 164 -12.16 3.97 -4.16
CA ARG A 164 -11.79 3.31 -5.42
C ARG A 164 -10.77 2.20 -5.19
N SER A 165 -9.71 2.50 -4.44
CA SER A 165 -8.63 1.53 -4.16
C SER A 165 -9.15 0.30 -3.41
N GLN A 166 -10.01 0.47 -2.42
CA GLN A 166 -10.58 -0.63 -1.65
C GLN A 166 -11.43 -1.56 -2.53
N LEU A 167 -12.33 -0.99 -3.35
CA LEU A 167 -13.15 -1.79 -4.26
C LEU A 167 -12.30 -2.43 -5.37
N SER A 168 -11.30 -1.73 -5.91
CA SER A 168 -10.38 -2.31 -6.90
C SER A 168 -9.58 -3.48 -6.33
N ASN A 169 -9.09 -3.38 -5.11
CA ASN A 169 -8.34 -4.45 -4.44
C ASN A 169 -9.18 -5.71 -4.27
N GLU A 170 -10.47 -5.58 -3.99
CA GLU A 170 -11.35 -6.73 -3.86
C GLU A 170 -11.72 -7.33 -5.22
N ILE A 171 -12.10 -6.48 -6.19
CA ILE A 171 -12.51 -6.91 -7.53
C ILE A 171 -11.36 -7.63 -8.26
N PHE A 172 -10.13 -7.09 -8.17
CA PHE A 172 -8.96 -7.56 -8.90
C PHE A 172 -7.93 -8.25 -7.98
N ARG A 173 -8.38 -8.86 -6.87
CA ARG A 173 -7.51 -9.43 -5.83
C ARG A 173 -6.44 -10.37 -6.40
N ASP A 174 -6.83 -11.32 -7.22
CA ASP A 174 -5.94 -12.37 -7.71
C ASP A 174 -4.93 -11.81 -8.72
N GLU A 175 -5.37 -10.91 -9.61
CA GLU A 175 -4.48 -10.24 -10.56
C GLU A 175 -3.49 -9.34 -9.87
N LEU A 176 -3.96 -8.55 -8.90
CA LEU A 176 -3.10 -7.68 -8.12
C LEU A 176 -2.08 -8.49 -7.33
N LEU A 177 -2.48 -9.59 -6.70
CA LEU A 177 -1.56 -10.48 -6.00
C LEU A 177 -0.45 -10.99 -6.93
N SER A 178 -0.83 -11.47 -8.12
CA SER A 178 0.14 -11.91 -9.14
C SER A 178 1.09 -10.80 -9.58
N LEU A 179 0.56 -9.60 -9.84
CA LEU A 179 1.38 -8.45 -10.26
C LEU A 179 2.34 -8.00 -9.15
N TYR A 180 1.92 -8.05 -7.90
CA TYR A 180 2.79 -7.72 -6.78
C TYR A 180 3.92 -8.74 -6.64
N GLN A 181 3.64 -10.03 -6.75
CA GLN A 181 4.67 -11.07 -6.75
C GLN A 181 5.69 -10.88 -7.88
N GLN A 182 5.21 -10.57 -9.10
CA GLN A 182 6.08 -10.26 -10.23
C GLN A 182 6.92 -8.99 -9.99
N LYS A 183 6.33 -7.94 -9.41
CA LYS A 183 7.03 -6.70 -9.06
C LYS A 183 8.14 -6.96 -8.03
N ASP A 184 7.88 -7.78 -7.01
CA ASP A 184 8.86 -8.12 -5.98
C ASP A 184 10.01 -8.96 -6.55
N LEU A 185 9.71 -9.90 -7.45
CA LEU A 185 10.74 -10.61 -8.20
C LEU A 185 11.57 -9.65 -9.07
N SER A 186 10.91 -8.76 -9.80
CA SER A 186 11.59 -7.77 -10.65
C SER A 186 12.42 -6.78 -9.83
N TYR A 187 11.98 -6.40 -8.63
CA TYR A 187 12.77 -5.62 -7.69
C TYR A 187 14.09 -6.34 -7.33
N SER A 188 14.00 -7.64 -7.00
CA SER A 188 15.19 -8.44 -6.70
C SER A 188 16.14 -8.51 -7.91
N GLN A 189 15.61 -8.67 -9.12
CA GLN A 189 16.40 -8.68 -10.34
C GLN A 189 17.16 -7.38 -10.58
N VAL A 190 16.53 -6.22 -10.36
CA VAL A 190 17.21 -4.91 -10.47
C VAL A 190 18.35 -4.81 -9.46
N ARG A 191 18.10 -5.19 -8.20
CA ARG A 191 19.10 -5.17 -7.14
C ARG A 191 20.29 -6.07 -7.48
N ASP A 192 20.03 -7.29 -7.90
CA ASP A 192 21.04 -8.30 -8.17
C ASP A 192 21.88 -7.90 -9.42
N ALA A 193 21.23 -7.43 -10.49
CA ALA A 193 21.90 -6.90 -11.67
C ALA A 193 22.80 -5.69 -11.34
N ALA A 194 22.32 -4.77 -10.49
CA ALA A 194 23.10 -3.63 -10.04
C ALA A 194 24.31 -4.07 -9.19
N THR A 195 24.14 -5.07 -8.32
CA THR A 195 25.21 -5.62 -7.48
C THR A 195 26.27 -6.33 -8.33
N GLU A 196 25.85 -7.14 -9.30
CA GLU A 196 26.77 -7.82 -10.22
C GLU A 196 27.53 -6.83 -11.12
N ALA A 197 26.83 -5.84 -11.68
CA ALA A 197 27.43 -4.81 -12.51
C ALA A 197 28.47 -4.01 -11.71
N MET A 198 28.14 -3.59 -10.48
CA MET A 198 29.10 -2.89 -9.61
C MET A 198 30.29 -3.78 -9.26
N GLY A 199 30.07 -5.05 -8.92
CA GLY A 199 31.15 -5.99 -8.61
C GLY A 199 32.09 -6.25 -9.83
N ARG A 200 31.54 -6.25 -11.05
CA ARG A 200 32.37 -6.28 -12.27
C ARG A 200 33.22 -5.03 -12.41
N LEU A 201 32.61 -3.86 -12.28
CA LEU A 201 33.30 -2.56 -12.39
C LEU A 201 34.41 -2.40 -11.36
N ILE A 202 34.20 -2.81 -10.12
CA ILE A 202 35.25 -2.77 -9.07
C ILE A 202 36.42 -3.67 -9.44
N ARG A 203 36.18 -4.91 -9.90
CA ARG A 203 37.26 -5.81 -10.36
C ARG A 203 38.02 -5.24 -11.56
N GLU A 204 37.32 -4.60 -12.47
CA GLU A 204 37.96 -3.92 -13.63
C GLU A 204 38.83 -2.73 -13.17
N MET A 205 38.37 -1.95 -12.20
CA MET A 205 39.17 -0.87 -11.59
C MET A 205 40.43 -1.41 -10.92
N GLU A 206 40.33 -2.52 -10.18
CA GLU A 206 41.47 -3.19 -9.53
C GLU A 206 42.53 -3.72 -10.56
N THR A 207 42.06 -4.11 -11.75
CA THR A 207 42.93 -4.64 -12.84
C THR A 207 43.40 -3.56 -13.83
N GLY A 208 42.88 -2.32 -13.69
CA GLY A 208 43.23 -1.21 -14.59
C GLY A 208 42.53 -1.26 -15.97
N LEU A 209 41.55 -2.14 -16.17
CA LEU A 209 40.82 -2.35 -17.44
C LEU A 209 39.35 -1.92 -17.32
N CYS A 210 39.07 -0.74 -16.77
CA CYS A 210 37.70 -0.30 -16.52
C CYS A 210 36.96 0.10 -17.80
N HIS A 211 35.85 -0.57 -18.11
CA HIS A 211 34.98 -0.27 -19.25
C HIS A 211 34.06 0.93 -19.01
N SER A 212 33.90 1.40 -17.77
CA SER A 212 33.13 2.58 -17.43
C SER A 212 33.98 3.60 -16.65
N PRO A 213 34.79 4.40 -17.35
CA PRO A 213 35.66 5.39 -16.71
C PRO A 213 34.90 6.44 -15.90
N VAL A 214 33.65 6.74 -16.28
CA VAL A 214 32.79 7.69 -15.57
C VAL A 214 32.44 7.18 -14.18
N ILE A 215 32.01 5.92 -14.05
CA ILE A 215 31.71 5.32 -12.76
C ILE A 215 32.97 5.18 -11.90
N ALA A 216 34.11 4.81 -12.52
CA ALA A 216 35.36 4.70 -11.80
C ALA A 216 35.78 6.04 -11.17
N GLU A 217 35.79 7.13 -11.93
CA GLU A 217 36.09 8.49 -11.42
C GLU A 217 35.12 8.92 -10.33
N GLN A 218 33.85 8.64 -10.52
CA GLN A 218 32.82 8.97 -9.52
C GLN A 218 32.99 8.16 -8.23
N MET A 219 33.38 6.89 -8.29
CA MET A 219 33.64 6.04 -7.16
C MET A 219 34.89 6.48 -6.38
N GLU A 220 35.96 6.86 -7.05
CA GLU A 220 37.17 7.43 -6.42
C GLU A 220 36.83 8.75 -5.72
N THR A 221 36.01 9.61 -6.35
CA THR A 221 35.54 10.86 -5.76
C THR A 221 34.72 10.59 -4.50
N LEU A 222 33.79 9.62 -4.55
CA LEU A 222 32.98 9.23 -3.41
C LEU A 222 33.84 8.68 -2.27
N ALA A 223 34.80 7.82 -2.57
CA ALA A 223 35.76 7.27 -1.59
C ALA A 223 36.49 8.40 -0.84
N GLY A 224 36.97 9.42 -1.57
CA GLY A 224 37.59 10.62 -0.97
C GLY A 224 36.63 11.43 -0.08
N MET A 225 35.38 11.58 -0.50
CA MET A 225 34.35 12.27 0.31
C MET A 225 34.03 11.52 1.60
N LEU A 226 34.08 10.18 1.58
CA LEU A 226 33.80 9.33 2.73
C LEU A 226 34.94 9.30 3.74
N GLU A 227 36.17 9.63 3.37
CA GLU A 227 37.31 9.73 4.27
C GLU A 227 37.09 10.78 5.38
N GLY A 228 36.51 11.93 5.02
CA GLY A 228 36.19 13.01 5.97
C GLY A 228 34.92 12.81 6.77
N HIS A 229 34.15 11.73 6.54
CA HIS A 229 32.87 11.49 7.23
C HIS A 229 33.08 10.70 8.53
N LYS A 230 32.77 11.38 9.65
CA LYS A 230 32.77 10.76 11.00
C LYS A 230 31.36 10.31 11.32
N GLY A 231 31.05 9.03 11.21
CA GLY A 231 29.73 8.48 11.53
C GLY A 231 29.33 7.28 10.68
N LYS A 232 28.08 6.86 10.80
CA LYS A 232 27.54 5.75 10.00
C LYS A 232 27.56 6.10 8.50
N LYS A 233 28.20 5.27 7.69
CA LYS A 233 28.31 5.44 6.23
C LYS A 233 27.15 4.74 5.52
N VAL A 234 25.95 5.18 5.80
CA VAL A 234 24.69 4.74 5.20
C VAL A 234 24.02 5.96 4.59
N TYR A 235 23.37 5.82 3.46
CA TYR A 235 22.82 6.92 2.66
C TYR A 235 22.01 7.93 3.48
N SER A 236 21.16 7.47 4.41
CA SER A 236 20.32 8.34 5.24
C SER A 236 21.13 9.32 6.09
N TYR A 237 22.30 8.93 6.55
CA TYR A 237 23.16 9.71 7.46
C TYR A 237 24.22 10.57 6.77
N LEU A 238 24.32 10.46 5.44
CA LEU A 238 25.28 11.24 4.67
C LEU A 238 24.84 12.68 4.46
N LYS A 239 25.80 13.59 4.36
CA LYS A 239 25.55 14.99 4.01
C LYS A 239 25.12 15.12 2.54
N LYS A 240 24.32 16.16 2.23
CA LYS A 240 23.75 16.42 0.89
C LYS A 240 24.77 16.29 -0.26
N PRO A 241 25.99 16.84 -0.22
CA PRO A 241 26.95 16.68 -1.31
C PRO A 241 27.32 15.22 -1.58
N VAL A 242 27.50 14.40 -0.53
CA VAL A 242 27.80 12.97 -0.66
C VAL A 242 26.62 12.20 -1.23
N LYS A 243 25.38 12.53 -0.80
CA LYS A 243 24.17 11.94 -1.36
C LYS A 243 24.05 12.20 -2.86
N VAL A 244 24.33 13.43 -3.31
CA VAL A 244 24.31 13.78 -4.74
C VAL A 244 25.32 12.93 -5.53
N GLN A 245 26.50 12.70 -4.97
CA GLN A 245 27.52 11.85 -5.62
C GLN A 245 27.06 10.38 -5.71
N VAL A 246 26.48 9.86 -4.63
CA VAL A 246 25.90 8.50 -4.62
C VAL A 246 24.77 8.37 -5.64
N ASP A 247 23.86 9.35 -5.68
CA ASP A 247 22.75 9.36 -6.62
C ASP A 247 23.22 9.38 -8.08
N ALA A 248 24.26 10.17 -8.38
CA ALA A 248 24.87 10.21 -9.72
C ALA A 248 25.45 8.84 -10.12
N ILE A 249 26.14 8.14 -9.22
CA ILE A 249 26.67 6.80 -9.48
C ILE A 249 25.55 5.79 -9.74
N VAL A 250 24.50 5.83 -8.94
CA VAL A 250 23.31 4.95 -9.11
C VAL A 250 22.65 5.18 -10.46
N ASP A 251 22.53 6.44 -10.90
CA ASP A 251 21.93 6.77 -12.21
C ASP A 251 22.85 6.41 -13.40
N GLU A 252 24.17 6.46 -13.22
CA GLU A 252 25.10 5.90 -14.23
C GLU A 252 25.04 4.38 -14.26
N LEU A 253 24.95 3.72 -13.11
CA LEU A 253 24.80 2.26 -13.01
C LEU A 253 23.50 1.79 -13.68
N ALA A 254 22.42 2.57 -13.59
CA ALA A 254 21.15 2.29 -14.27
C ALA A 254 21.23 2.33 -15.81
N LYS A 255 22.34 2.83 -16.40
CA LYS A 255 22.58 2.82 -17.84
C LYS A 255 23.30 1.55 -18.31
N VAL A 256 23.84 0.74 -17.39
CA VAL A 256 24.40 -0.57 -17.71
C VAL A 256 23.28 -1.47 -18.23
N LEU A 257 23.49 -2.14 -19.35
CA LEU A 257 22.44 -2.81 -20.13
C LEU A 257 21.55 -3.72 -19.26
N GLU A 258 22.17 -4.57 -18.46
CA GLU A 258 21.44 -5.55 -17.64
C GLU A 258 20.61 -4.86 -16.54
N VAL A 259 21.11 -3.77 -15.97
CA VAL A 259 20.39 -2.98 -14.96
C VAL A 259 19.24 -2.20 -15.61
N ALA A 260 19.51 -1.61 -16.79
CA ALA A 260 18.52 -0.84 -17.54
C ALA A 260 17.32 -1.70 -17.95
N GLU A 261 17.56 -2.92 -18.44
CA GLU A 261 16.51 -3.87 -18.83
C GLU A 261 15.65 -4.30 -17.65
N CYS A 262 16.28 -4.66 -16.52
CA CYS A 262 15.58 -5.04 -15.31
C CYS A 262 14.76 -3.85 -14.74
N TYR A 263 15.32 -2.64 -14.77
CA TYR A 263 14.65 -1.44 -14.25
C TYR A 263 13.46 -1.03 -15.13
N GLU A 264 13.58 -1.15 -16.44
CA GLU A 264 12.46 -0.91 -17.36
C GLU A 264 11.32 -1.92 -17.13
N GLN A 265 11.63 -3.20 -16.95
CA GLN A 265 10.63 -4.22 -16.62
C GLN A 265 9.91 -3.91 -15.30
N TRP A 266 10.65 -3.50 -14.28
CA TRP A 266 10.08 -3.09 -12.99
C TRP A 266 9.15 -1.87 -13.14
N ASN A 267 9.52 -0.87 -13.95
CA ASN A 267 8.68 0.27 -14.23
C ASN A 267 7.38 -0.13 -14.96
N GLN A 268 7.45 -1.04 -15.92
CA GLN A 268 6.28 -1.55 -16.64
C GLN A 268 5.30 -2.26 -15.70
N LEU A 269 5.78 -3.09 -14.78
CA LEU A 269 4.95 -3.73 -13.75
C LEU A 269 4.30 -2.71 -12.81
N ARG A 270 5.04 -1.66 -12.44
CA ARG A 270 4.46 -0.57 -11.64
C ARG A 270 3.41 0.23 -12.39
N ASP A 271 3.62 0.51 -13.65
CA ASP A 271 2.62 1.16 -14.49
C ASP A 271 1.36 0.32 -14.62
N GLU A 272 1.53 -1.01 -14.75
CA GLU A 272 0.40 -1.92 -14.79
C GLU A 272 -0.38 -1.92 -13.48
N LEU A 273 0.29 -1.95 -12.34
CA LEU A 273 -0.32 -1.85 -11.03
C LEU A 273 -1.07 -0.51 -10.84
N GLU A 274 -0.45 0.62 -11.21
CA GLU A 274 -1.09 1.93 -11.05
C GLU A 274 -2.36 2.10 -11.87
N ARG A 275 -2.48 1.42 -13.02
CA ARG A 275 -3.68 1.44 -13.87
C ARG A 275 -4.94 0.90 -13.17
N TYR A 276 -4.80 0.07 -12.14
CA TYR A 276 -5.93 -0.37 -11.31
C TYR A 276 -6.46 0.73 -10.39
N TYR A 277 -5.63 1.73 -10.07
CA TYR A 277 -5.94 2.76 -9.09
C TYR A 277 -6.10 4.16 -9.68
N LYS A 278 -5.38 4.48 -10.76
CA LYS A 278 -5.35 5.81 -11.38
C LYS A 278 -5.49 5.74 -12.89
N ASP A 279 -6.11 6.76 -13.46
CA ASP A 279 -6.25 6.88 -14.92
C ASP A 279 -5.11 7.69 -15.56
N SER A 280 -4.26 8.35 -14.74
CA SER A 280 -3.12 9.13 -15.21
C SER A 280 -1.87 8.27 -15.34
N PRO A 281 -1.04 8.48 -16.39
CA PRO A 281 0.24 7.79 -16.51
C PRO A 281 1.18 8.22 -15.38
N ARG A 282 1.98 7.27 -14.90
CA ARG A 282 3.03 7.52 -13.91
C ARG A 282 4.26 8.15 -14.57
N GLU A 283 4.92 9.04 -13.86
CA GLU A 283 6.24 9.52 -14.23
C GLU A 283 7.31 8.48 -13.83
N HIS A 284 8.18 8.09 -14.78
CA HIS A 284 9.31 7.21 -14.50
C HIS A 284 10.45 8.04 -13.92
N LEU A 285 10.66 7.94 -12.64
CA LEU A 285 11.76 8.61 -11.95
C LEU A 285 13.09 7.91 -12.25
N PRO A 286 14.24 8.60 -12.17
CA PRO A 286 15.56 7.97 -12.16
C PRO A 286 15.69 6.93 -11.04
N LEU A 287 16.55 5.92 -11.22
CA LEU A 287 16.75 4.84 -10.25
C LEU A 287 17.14 5.39 -8.86
N SER A 288 17.98 6.43 -8.84
CA SER A 288 18.39 7.11 -7.60
C SER A 288 17.23 7.75 -6.83
N GLN A 289 16.13 8.14 -7.51
CA GLN A 289 15.00 8.80 -6.88
C GLN A 289 13.91 7.80 -6.41
N GLN A 290 14.06 6.52 -6.75
CA GLN A 290 13.16 5.49 -6.26
C GLN A 290 13.51 5.10 -4.83
N LYS A 291 12.58 5.29 -3.92
CA LYS A 291 12.76 4.98 -2.48
C LYS A 291 13.05 3.50 -2.25
N GLU A 292 12.45 2.65 -3.06
CA GLU A 292 12.58 1.20 -3.01
C GLU A 292 14.02 0.73 -3.22
N PHE A 293 14.79 1.41 -4.07
CA PHE A 293 16.17 1.04 -4.39
C PHE A 293 17.24 1.72 -3.52
N LYS A 294 16.89 2.13 -2.31
CA LYS A 294 17.85 2.65 -1.32
C LYS A 294 19.00 1.67 -1.03
N VAL A 295 18.73 0.37 -1.17
CA VAL A 295 19.72 -0.70 -1.05
C VAL A 295 20.89 -0.52 -2.02
N ILE A 296 20.60 -0.17 -3.28
CA ILE A 296 21.64 0.06 -4.29
C ILE A 296 22.52 1.25 -3.89
N LYS A 297 21.95 2.31 -3.30
CA LYS A 297 22.72 3.44 -2.78
C LYS A 297 23.68 3.02 -1.67
N ASN A 298 23.20 2.19 -0.74
CA ASN A 298 24.03 1.69 0.34
C ASN A 298 25.14 0.75 -0.18
N MET A 299 24.84 -0.08 -1.17
CA MET A 299 25.82 -0.92 -1.85
C MET A 299 26.93 -0.07 -2.50
N VAL A 300 26.58 1.00 -3.22
CA VAL A 300 27.55 1.95 -3.80
C VAL A 300 28.46 2.56 -2.72
N ILE A 301 27.90 2.94 -1.58
CA ILE A 301 28.67 3.49 -0.45
C ILE A 301 29.63 2.45 0.13
N GLN A 302 29.20 1.21 0.27
CA GLN A 302 30.02 0.10 0.77
C GLN A 302 31.18 -0.18 -0.17
N GLU A 303 30.94 -0.24 -1.47
CA GLU A 303 32.00 -0.47 -2.46
C GLU A 303 33.00 0.69 -2.53
N ALA A 304 32.53 1.94 -2.39
CA ALA A 304 33.42 3.09 -2.28
C ALA A 304 34.31 3.06 -1.02
N GLU A 305 33.77 2.63 0.13
CA GLU A 305 34.56 2.41 1.35
C GLU A 305 35.56 1.26 1.17
N ARG A 306 35.17 0.19 0.49
CA ARG A 306 36.07 -0.93 0.17
C ARG A 306 37.25 -0.47 -0.67
N LEU A 307 37.02 0.31 -1.72
CA LEU A 307 38.10 0.91 -2.54
C LEU A 307 39.01 1.78 -1.67
N ARG A 308 38.48 2.58 -0.76
CA ARG A 308 39.25 3.45 0.12
C ARG A 308 40.12 2.68 1.10
N LEU A 309 39.61 1.59 1.69
CA LEU A 309 40.28 0.85 2.75
C LEU A 309 41.20 -0.27 2.25
N GLY A 310 41.08 -0.70 1.01
CA GLY A 310 41.86 -1.79 0.42
C GLY A 310 41.64 -3.16 1.09
N THR A 311 40.59 -3.33 1.89
CA THR A 311 40.33 -4.56 2.66
C THR A 311 38.83 -4.90 2.77
N PHE A 312 38.55 -6.20 2.75
CA PHE A 312 37.25 -6.78 3.13
C PHE A 312 37.11 -6.79 4.66
N THR A 313 36.00 -6.32 5.20
CA THR A 313 35.64 -6.57 6.60
C THR A 313 34.26 -7.25 6.71
N PHE A 314 34.11 -8.12 7.71
CA PHE A 314 32.87 -8.83 8.06
C PHE A 314 31.66 -7.90 8.40
N GLU A 315 31.90 -6.59 8.53
CA GLU A 315 30.85 -5.58 8.75
C GLU A 315 30.02 -5.32 7.50
N ASP A 316 30.51 -5.65 6.32
CA ASP A 316 29.81 -5.46 5.04
C ASP A 316 28.58 -6.39 4.88
N ALA A 317 28.59 -7.55 5.53
CA ALA A 317 27.43 -8.45 5.57
C ALA A 317 26.28 -7.89 6.40
N ARG A 318 26.56 -7.05 7.42
CA ARG A 318 25.58 -6.48 8.34
C ARG A 318 24.61 -5.48 7.71
N MET A 319 25.07 -4.75 6.69
CA MET A 319 24.23 -3.72 6.05
C MET A 319 23.23 -4.31 5.05
N ARG A 320 23.40 -5.56 4.61
CA ARG A 320 22.38 -6.26 3.83
C ARG A 320 21.11 -6.49 4.67
N ASP A 321 21.26 -6.80 5.94
CA ASP A 321 20.16 -7.15 6.84
C ASP A 321 19.27 -5.95 7.20
N GLU A 322 19.84 -4.71 7.30
CA GLU A 322 19.05 -3.50 7.62
C GLU A 322 18.17 -3.01 6.45
N VAL A 323 18.39 -3.53 5.25
CA VAL A 323 17.68 -3.11 4.03
C VAL A 323 16.48 -4.00 3.73
N ASP A 324 16.52 -5.28 4.11
CA ASP A 324 15.40 -6.21 3.91
C ASP A 324 14.22 -5.92 4.88
N GLU A 325 14.45 -5.14 5.97
CA GLU A 325 13.40 -4.71 6.89
C GLU A 325 12.25 -3.93 6.21
N ASP A 326 12.55 -3.14 5.18
CA ASP A 326 11.53 -2.36 4.47
C ASP A 326 10.66 -3.24 3.55
N GLN A 327 11.18 -4.39 3.08
CA GLN A 327 10.41 -5.36 2.29
C GLN A 327 9.41 -6.15 3.15
N ASP A 328 9.83 -6.56 4.34
CA ASP A 328 8.96 -7.26 5.27
C ASP A 328 7.83 -6.36 5.77
N ALA A 329 8.09 -5.05 5.97
CA ALA A 329 7.04 -4.10 6.29
C ALA A 329 5.97 -4.03 5.19
N VAL A 330 6.38 -4.09 3.92
CA VAL A 330 5.46 -4.15 2.78
C VAL A 330 4.73 -5.48 2.74
N TYR A 331 5.39 -6.61 2.95
CA TYR A 331 4.80 -7.96 2.95
C TYR A 331 3.75 -8.11 4.07
N TYR A 332 4.05 -7.66 5.29
CA TYR A 332 3.09 -7.65 6.40
C TYR A 332 1.96 -6.66 6.21
N ALA A 333 2.20 -5.54 5.52
CA ALA A 333 1.18 -4.58 5.11
C ALA A 333 0.09 -5.22 4.24
N TRP A 334 0.47 -6.22 3.43
CA TRP A 334 -0.42 -6.92 2.51
C TRP A 334 -1.28 -8.00 3.16
N ASN A 335 -0.75 -8.66 4.20
CA ASN A 335 -1.46 -9.73 4.93
C ASN A 335 -2.21 -9.23 6.16
N SER A 336 -2.03 -7.97 6.53
CA SER A 336 -2.65 -7.33 7.67
C SER A 336 -3.42 -6.08 7.22
N ASP A 337 -4.25 -5.57 8.10
CA ASP A 337 -4.99 -4.32 7.92
C ASP A 337 -4.06 -3.20 7.38
N TRP A 338 -4.31 -2.73 6.15
CA TRP A 338 -3.60 -1.62 5.47
C TRP A 338 -3.42 -0.39 6.38
N GLN A 339 -4.40 -0.11 7.25
CA GLN A 339 -4.31 1.01 8.19
C GLN A 339 -3.18 0.83 9.21
N MET A 340 -2.90 -0.41 9.62
CA MET A 340 -1.77 -0.71 10.52
C MET A 340 -0.44 -0.48 9.82
N ALA A 341 -0.34 -0.83 8.55
CA ALA A 341 0.88 -0.64 7.77
C ALA A 341 1.17 0.83 7.49
N GLU A 342 0.15 1.63 7.12
CA GLU A 342 0.28 3.08 6.94
C GLU A 342 0.68 3.76 8.26
N ALA A 343 0.04 3.39 9.38
CA ALA A 343 0.39 3.90 10.70
C ALA A 343 1.81 3.51 11.12
N TYR A 344 2.23 2.28 10.81
CA TYR A 344 3.59 1.80 11.07
C TYR A 344 4.63 2.60 10.29
N GLN A 345 4.45 2.77 8.97
CA GLN A 345 5.39 3.51 8.12
C GLN A 345 5.50 4.97 8.54
N SER A 346 4.37 5.64 8.80
CA SER A 346 4.36 7.02 9.27
C SER A 346 5.08 7.18 10.61
N ALA A 347 4.81 6.29 11.56
CA ALA A 347 5.48 6.32 12.87
C ALA A 347 6.97 5.98 12.76
N LYS A 348 7.36 5.02 11.91
CA LYS A 348 8.75 4.63 11.66
C LYS A 348 9.55 5.79 11.07
N GLU A 349 9.01 6.51 10.07
CA GLU A 349 9.67 7.67 9.47
C GLU A 349 10.00 8.73 10.53
N ILE A 350 9.07 9.06 11.41
CA ILE A 350 9.29 10.03 12.49
C ILE A 350 10.34 9.54 13.50
N LEU A 351 10.31 8.25 13.86
CA LEU A 351 11.26 7.66 14.81
C LEU A 351 12.69 7.59 14.25
N GLU A 352 12.85 7.44 12.95
CA GLU A 352 14.14 7.33 12.28
C GLU A 352 14.74 8.69 11.90
N GLU A 353 13.93 9.74 11.81
CA GLU A 353 14.40 11.08 11.43
C GLU A 353 15.10 11.76 12.61
N TYR A 354 16.37 12.10 12.43
CA TYR A 354 17.22 12.64 13.49
C TYR A 354 16.76 14.02 14.00
N GLU A 355 16.16 14.82 13.11
CA GLU A 355 15.77 16.22 13.42
C GLU A 355 14.45 16.31 14.20
N ASN A 356 13.68 15.24 14.32
CA ASN A 356 12.41 15.26 15.04
C ASN A 356 12.59 15.35 16.55
N PRO A 357 11.77 16.15 17.26
CA PRO A 357 11.83 16.28 18.70
C PRO A 357 11.62 14.94 19.42
N GLU A 358 12.34 14.70 20.52
CA GLU A 358 12.20 13.48 21.32
C GLU A 358 10.76 13.28 21.87
N SER A 359 10.03 14.37 22.13
CA SER A 359 8.62 14.30 22.52
C SER A 359 7.72 13.73 21.43
N GLU A 360 8.00 14.04 20.16
CA GLU A 360 7.26 13.52 19.01
C GLU A 360 7.60 12.05 18.79
N LYS A 361 8.86 11.67 18.90
CA LYS A 361 9.31 10.28 18.87
C LYS A 361 8.67 9.43 19.97
N ALA A 362 8.57 9.97 21.19
CA ALA A 362 7.90 9.28 22.29
C ALA A 362 6.41 9.02 22.03
N GLU A 363 5.72 9.92 21.33
CA GLU A 363 4.33 9.69 20.90
C GLU A 363 4.25 8.58 19.84
N GLN A 364 5.18 8.54 18.88
CA GLN A 364 5.22 7.48 17.88
C GLN A 364 5.56 6.10 18.47
N MET A 365 6.33 6.03 19.54
CA MET A 365 6.51 4.77 20.27
C MET A 365 5.19 4.22 20.82
N ARG A 366 4.29 5.07 21.32
CA ARG A 366 2.95 4.64 21.74
C ARG A 366 2.12 4.10 20.57
N VAL A 367 2.24 4.71 19.40
CA VAL A 367 1.61 4.18 18.17
C VAL A 367 2.15 2.79 17.86
N MET A 368 3.47 2.57 17.94
CA MET A 368 4.08 1.24 17.75
C MET A 368 3.58 0.22 18.79
N GLU A 369 3.42 0.60 20.06
CA GLU A 369 2.85 -0.28 21.09
C GLU A 369 1.41 -0.70 20.76
N GLN A 370 0.58 0.23 20.29
CA GLN A 370 -0.79 -0.05 19.87
C GLN A 370 -0.83 -1.00 18.65
N LEU A 371 0.07 -0.82 17.69
CA LEU A 371 0.20 -1.70 16.53
C LEU A 371 0.60 -3.12 16.95
N TRP A 372 1.55 -3.25 17.87
CA TRP A 372 1.92 -4.55 18.44
C TRP A 372 0.72 -5.24 19.13
N GLN A 373 -0.06 -4.51 19.95
CA GLN A 373 -1.26 -5.04 20.61
C GLN A 373 -2.31 -5.51 19.61
N ARG A 374 -2.33 -4.96 18.41
CA ARG A 374 -3.20 -5.37 17.30
C ARG A 374 -2.63 -6.51 16.46
N GLY A 375 -1.48 -7.07 16.84
CA GLY A 375 -0.86 -8.21 16.18
C GLY A 375 0.08 -7.87 15.01
N PHE A 376 0.75 -6.72 15.05
CA PHE A 376 1.73 -6.30 14.04
C PHE A 376 3.18 -6.50 14.55
N PRO A 377 3.87 -7.61 14.21
CA PRO A 377 5.16 -7.99 14.82
C PRO A 377 6.29 -6.98 14.57
N LEU A 378 6.30 -6.32 13.40
CA LEU A 378 7.32 -5.33 13.07
C LEU A 378 7.34 -4.15 14.05
N ALA A 379 6.19 -3.80 14.62
CA ALA A 379 6.11 -2.73 15.61
C ALA A 379 6.91 -3.07 16.87
N ALA A 380 6.88 -4.33 17.33
CA ALA A 380 7.70 -4.77 18.46
C ALA A 380 9.20 -4.73 18.14
N TYR A 381 9.59 -5.12 16.94
CA TYR A 381 10.98 -5.02 16.49
C TYR A 381 11.45 -3.55 16.45
N GLN A 382 10.64 -2.64 15.91
CA GLN A 382 10.97 -1.20 15.88
C GLN A 382 11.07 -0.60 17.29
N LEU A 383 10.20 -1.01 18.23
CA LEU A 383 10.32 -0.63 19.65
C LEU A 383 11.63 -1.12 20.24
N GLY A 384 12.05 -2.35 19.97
CA GLY A 384 13.35 -2.87 20.41
C GLY A 384 14.51 -2.02 19.91
N LYS A 385 14.48 -1.56 18.65
CA LYS A 385 15.47 -0.61 18.12
C LYS A 385 15.43 0.74 18.83
N CYS A 386 14.25 1.29 19.12
CA CYS A 386 14.11 2.55 19.82
C CYS A 386 14.71 2.51 21.22
N TRP A 387 14.45 1.46 21.98
CA TRP A 387 15.03 1.27 23.32
C TRP A 387 16.53 1.03 23.29
N ARG A 388 17.04 0.27 22.30
CA ARG A 388 18.48 0.06 22.14
C ARG A 388 19.23 1.36 21.78
N ASP A 389 18.67 2.15 20.86
CA ASP A 389 19.33 3.31 20.27
C ASP A 389 19.01 4.63 20.99
N GLY A 390 18.06 4.63 21.93
CA GLY A 390 17.63 5.84 22.64
C GLY A 390 16.81 6.79 21.78
N ARG A 391 15.85 6.28 20.98
CA ARG A 391 15.00 7.10 20.12
C ARG A 391 13.64 7.32 20.78
N GLY A 392 13.37 8.53 21.23
CA GLY A 392 12.16 8.88 21.99
C GLY A 392 12.15 8.42 23.43
N VAL A 393 13.19 7.72 23.87
CA VAL A 393 13.41 7.23 25.24
C VAL A 393 14.91 7.19 25.53
N LEU A 394 15.28 7.07 26.80
CA LEU A 394 16.67 6.78 27.16
C LEU A 394 17.02 5.33 26.77
N PRO A 395 18.25 5.06 26.26
CA PRO A 395 18.66 3.71 25.92
C PRO A 395 18.54 2.76 27.12
N ASP A 396 17.93 1.60 26.88
CA ASP A 396 17.74 0.56 27.90
C ASP A 396 17.79 -0.82 27.22
N ASP A 397 18.88 -1.56 27.48
CA ASP A 397 19.13 -2.86 26.88
C ASP A 397 18.15 -3.94 27.39
N GLU A 398 17.61 -3.81 28.61
CA GLU A 398 16.62 -4.77 29.13
C GLU A 398 15.28 -4.60 28.41
N GLN A 399 14.86 -3.35 28.18
CA GLN A 399 13.66 -3.06 27.39
C GLN A 399 13.86 -3.43 25.92
N ALA A 400 15.03 -3.18 25.35
CA ALA A 400 15.36 -3.60 23.98
C ALA A 400 15.27 -5.13 23.84
N GLU A 401 15.85 -5.89 24.79
CA GLU A 401 15.75 -7.35 24.81
C GLU A 401 14.30 -7.82 24.88
N LEU A 402 13.51 -7.23 25.75
CA LEU A 402 12.10 -7.58 25.93
C LEU A 402 11.32 -7.44 24.61
N TRP A 403 11.51 -6.32 23.90
CA TRP A 403 10.80 -6.05 22.66
C TRP A 403 11.32 -6.88 21.49
N PHE A 404 12.64 -7.07 21.36
CA PHE A 404 13.19 -7.99 20.36
C PHE A 404 12.74 -9.43 20.59
N ARG A 405 12.66 -9.88 21.85
CA ARG A 405 12.17 -11.24 22.18
C ARG A 405 10.70 -11.42 21.77
N ARG A 406 9.84 -10.44 22.04
CA ARG A 406 8.42 -10.48 21.61
C ARG A 406 8.27 -10.62 20.09
N ALA A 407 9.04 -9.85 19.32
CA ALA A 407 9.03 -9.92 17.86
C ALA A 407 9.64 -11.25 17.36
N ALA A 408 10.71 -11.72 17.98
CA ALA A 408 11.38 -12.99 17.65
C ALA A 408 10.49 -14.21 17.95
N ASP A 409 9.76 -14.19 19.06
CA ASP A 409 8.80 -15.24 19.41
C ASP A 409 7.57 -15.26 18.48
N ALA A 410 7.23 -14.10 17.91
CA ALA A 410 6.23 -13.99 16.85
C ALA A 410 6.73 -14.46 15.47
N GLY A 411 7.97 -14.96 15.39
CA GLY A 411 8.55 -15.53 14.18
C GLY A 411 9.22 -14.51 13.25
N TYR A 412 9.53 -13.31 13.74
CA TYR A 412 10.19 -12.29 12.92
C TYR A 412 11.72 -12.48 12.92
N ASP A 413 12.27 -12.89 11.78
CA ASP A 413 13.67 -13.34 11.64
C ASP A 413 14.68 -12.25 11.99
N PHE A 414 14.44 -10.99 11.59
CA PHE A 414 15.30 -9.86 11.95
C PHE A 414 15.32 -9.59 13.46
N ALA A 415 14.22 -9.83 14.16
CA ALA A 415 14.18 -9.69 15.61
C ALA A 415 14.95 -10.84 16.28
N GLN A 416 14.91 -12.06 15.72
CA GLN A 416 15.70 -13.19 16.19
C GLN A 416 17.20 -12.89 16.08
N TYR A 417 17.62 -12.33 14.94
CA TYR A 417 18.99 -11.90 14.71
C TYR A 417 19.41 -10.75 15.63
N ALA A 418 18.59 -9.69 15.76
CA ALA A 418 18.86 -8.55 16.61
C ALA A 418 18.97 -8.95 18.10
N LEU A 419 18.09 -9.87 18.54
CA LEU A 419 18.13 -10.45 19.87
C LEU A 419 19.43 -11.25 20.09
N GLY A 420 19.82 -12.08 19.13
CA GLY A 420 21.08 -12.82 19.18
C GLY A 420 22.29 -11.90 19.36
N LYS A 421 22.32 -10.78 18.60
CA LYS A 421 23.38 -9.76 18.74
C LYS A 421 23.39 -9.08 20.11
N LEU A 422 22.22 -8.68 20.60
CA LEU A 422 22.11 -8.04 21.91
C LEU A 422 22.61 -8.99 23.01
N LEU A 423 22.19 -10.26 22.99
CA LEU A 423 22.64 -11.29 23.91
C LEU A 423 24.15 -11.56 23.82
N GLN A 424 24.73 -11.50 22.61
CA GLN A 424 26.16 -11.65 22.39
C GLN A 424 26.93 -10.48 23.03
N SER A 425 26.45 -9.24 22.91
CA SER A 425 27.06 -8.07 23.56
C SER A 425 27.02 -8.17 25.10
N GLN A 426 26.00 -8.82 25.64
CA GLN A 426 25.82 -9.13 27.04
C GLN A 426 26.62 -10.38 27.51
N LYS A 427 27.42 -11.02 26.63
CA LYS A 427 28.19 -12.24 26.87
C LYS A 427 27.34 -13.49 27.16
N ARG A 428 26.07 -13.48 26.78
CA ARG A 428 25.14 -14.64 26.86
C ARG A 428 25.23 -15.48 25.59
N THR A 429 26.39 -16.08 25.35
CA THR A 429 26.78 -16.69 24.06
C THR A 429 25.91 -17.89 23.68
N GLU A 430 25.49 -18.73 24.61
CA GLU A 430 24.67 -19.91 24.33
C GLU A 430 23.28 -19.51 23.81
N GLU A 431 22.66 -18.56 24.47
CA GLU A 431 21.35 -18.02 24.03
C GLU A 431 21.46 -17.30 22.67
N ALA A 432 22.54 -16.52 22.48
CA ALA A 432 22.80 -15.84 21.21
C ALA A 432 22.89 -16.82 20.04
N VAL A 433 23.65 -17.91 20.20
CA VAL A 433 23.78 -18.96 19.18
C VAL A 433 22.42 -19.63 18.86
N SER A 434 21.61 -19.88 19.90
CA SER A 434 20.28 -20.45 19.74
C SER A 434 19.37 -19.54 18.88
N TRP A 435 19.41 -18.22 19.10
CA TRP A 435 18.60 -17.27 18.34
C TRP A 435 19.13 -17.06 16.92
N HIS A 436 20.44 -16.99 16.71
CA HIS A 436 21.02 -16.95 15.36
C HIS A 436 20.69 -18.20 14.55
N GLY A 437 20.61 -19.38 15.18
CA GLY A 437 20.21 -20.61 14.51
C GLY A 437 18.72 -20.67 14.14
N LYS A 438 17.86 -19.85 14.74
CA LYS A 438 16.45 -19.71 14.35
C LYS A 438 16.26 -18.71 13.21
N ALA A 439 17.13 -17.71 13.13
CA ALA A 439 17.10 -16.66 12.10
C ALA A 439 17.76 -17.12 10.77
N ALA A 440 18.42 -18.25 10.72
CA ALA A 440 19.06 -18.86 9.55
C ALA A 440 18.13 -19.85 8.83
#